data_38f28423b3b148b493fba321bd886440
#
_entry.id   38f28423b3b148b493fba321bd886440
#
_cell.length_a   1.000
_cell.length_b   1.000
_cell.length_c   1.000
_cell.angle_alpha   90.00
_cell.angle_beta   90.00
_cell.angle_gamma   90.00
#
_symmetry.space_group_name_H-M   'P 1'
#
loop_
_entity.id
_entity.type
_entity.pdbx_description
1 polymer ?
#
loop_
_entity_poly.entity_id
_entity_poly.type
_entity_poly.pdbx_seq_one_letter_code
_entity_poly.pdbx_strand_id
1 'polypeptide(L)'
;MEYCVDRNMNLNVRSRRSKQVGAWIVVCIFLLGFFYSPVGTWTGPILGAWFVGTQRLRRGFLWMLGFALLFASPHLWRHLPHNGPGPLAVYVCWTLLALVLGVLPFTFYRLTSPHLPGFLSTLPLPLFGVAFMTIERACLPVDIAGIQSQGLNHAFLQFAAVFGASALVFLIYWCAAATVWMLNHEFRAASIRTGASVFLAAVALAAGFAWIRHIRGDALPPTLPVGAALAWVCVAGAVALSAWSLSRSGKDRGWKCTSEALSLLRSPATSEPLHLVREGDGEVLISSSGERFPIRAGIADLRRPEDLTGFNQKYNHLYETIGGFYDDSQRVLCALSGIDRDAYVMSYLGLLEVKPGDSVLETSVGTGLNFKYLPPGVRLCGIDLAREMLANCQSNLRRWHLQADLFLGNAESLPFADSSFDVVFHVGGINFFNDRVKAIREMIRVARPGSRILIADETEEHVKASFERAPITGGYFKNRKEPVAAPVDLVPPEMLETHLEILNVVGKNRFYALTFRKPAAYSSRANAETLKAG
;
A
#
# COMPACT_ATOMS: atom_id res chain seq x y z
N MET A 1 25.95 27.76 17.56
CA MET A 1 25.09 27.32 16.43
C MET A 1 24.78 25.82 16.45
N GLU A 2 25.60 24.98 17.04
CA GLU A 2 25.38 23.52 17.16
C GLU A 2 24.28 23.12 18.15
N TYR A 3 23.99 23.89 19.18
CA TYR A 3 22.96 23.56 20.19
C TYR A 3 21.51 23.75 19.72
N CYS A 4 21.25 24.47 18.61
CA CYS A 4 19.91 24.64 18.05
C CYS A 4 19.51 23.52 17.07
N VAL A 5 20.47 22.84 16.44
CA VAL A 5 20.20 21.77 15.47
C VAL A 5 19.75 20.50 16.19
N ASP A 6 20.33 20.23 17.35
CA ASP A 6 20.05 19.00 18.12
C ASP A 6 18.67 19.03 18.82
N ARG A 7 18.17 20.20 19.23
CA ARG A 7 16.83 20.34 19.80
C ARG A 7 15.72 20.16 18.77
N ASN A 8 15.93 20.61 17.54
CA ASN A 8 14.96 20.43 16.47
C ASN A 8 14.90 18.98 15.95
N MET A 9 16.04 18.26 15.94
CA MET A 9 16.06 16.84 15.61
C MET A 9 15.36 15.99 16.69
N ASN A 10 15.55 16.30 17.97
CA ASN A 10 14.90 15.59 19.08
C ASN A 10 13.39 15.87 19.19
N LEU A 11 12.92 17.08 18.84
CA LEU A 11 11.49 17.42 18.78
C LEU A 11 10.80 16.70 17.61
N ASN A 12 11.47 16.56 16.47
CA ASN A 12 10.96 15.81 15.31
C ASN A 12 10.88 14.30 15.58
N VAL A 13 11.84 13.73 16.27
CA VAL A 13 11.83 12.31 16.66
C VAL A 13 10.73 12.01 17.69
N ARG A 14 10.47 12.91 18.65
CA ARG A 14 9.35 12.79 19.61
C ARG A 14 7.98 12.93 18.95
N SER A 15 7.81 13.85 18.00
CA SER A 15 6.58 13.99 17.21
C SER A 15 6.31 12.77 16.31
N ARG A 16 7.35 12.14 15.75
CA ARG A 16 7.25 10.89 15.00
C ARG A 16 6.69 9.74 15.83
N ARG A 17 7.17 9.58 17.07
CA ARG A 17 6.73 8.53 17.99
C ARG A 17 5.28 8.71 18.44
N SER A 18 4.82 9.94 18.71
CA SER A 18 3.47 10.18 19.22
C SER A 18 2.37 9.95 18.18
N LYS A 19 2.62 10.24 16.90
CA LYS A 19 1.63 10.07 15.82
C LYS A 19 1.51 8.62 15.34
N GLN A 20 2.63 7.89 15.31
CA GLN A 20 2.58 6.44 15.13
C GLN A 20 1.83 5.77 16.30
N VAL A 21 2.07 6.19 17.53
CA VAL A 21 1.37 5.69 18.72
C VAL A 21 -0.15 5.88 18.63
N GLY A 22 -0.65 7.01 18.08
CA GLY A 22 -2.09 7.25 17.93
C GLY A 22 -2.78 6.27 16.96
N ALA A 23 -2.20 6.02 15.79
CA ALA A 23 -2.70 5.01 14.86
C ALA A 23 -2.65 3.59 15.47
N TRP A 24 -1.62 3.32 16.26
CA TRP A 24 -1.44 2.07 16.97
C TRP A 24 -2.44 1.87 18.11
N ILE A 25 -2.82 2.92 18.84
CA ILE A 25 -3.86 2.86 19.88
C ILE A 25 -5.21 2.43 19.26
N VAL A 26 -5.55 2.95 18.08
CA VAL A 26 -6.78 2.55 17.37
C VAL A 26 -6.74 1.06 16.99
N VAL A 27 -5.65 0.58 16.43
CA VAL A 27 -5.46 -0.84 16.12
C VAL A 27 -5.49 -1.69 17.40
N CYS A 28 -4.90 -1.20 18.49
CA CYS A 28 -4.92 -1.84 19.80
C CYS A 28 -6.33 -1.96 20.39
N ILE A 29 -7.15 -0.91 20.32
CA ILE A 29 -8.53 -0.93 20.81
C ILE A 29 -9.36 -1.97 20.04
N PHE A 30 -9.15 -2.08 18.74
CA PHE A 30 -9.83 -3.11 17.93
C PHE A 30 -9.35 -4.53 18.24
N LEU A 31 -8.04 -4.72 18.49
CA LEU A 31 -7.51 -6.03 18.90
C LEU A 31 -7.93 -6.43 20.32
N LEU A 32 -8.11 -5.46 21.22
CA LEU A 32 -8.76 -5.74 22.54
C LEU A 32 -10.15 -6.33 22.35
N GLY A 33 -10.94 -5.81 21.41
CA GLY A 33 -12.22 -6.41 21.05
C GLY A 33 -12.09 -7.86 20.58
N PHE A 34 -10.99 -8.22 19.91
CA PHE A 34 -10.74 -9.57 19.42
C PHE A 34 -10.67 -10.62 20.54
N PHE A 35 -9.98 -10.30 21.63
CA PHE A 35 -9.83 -11.26 22.75
C PHE A 35 -10.99 -11.28 23.74
N TYR A 36 -11.85 -10.25 23.73
CA TYR A 36 -12.87 -10.05 24.75
C TYR A 36 -14.31 -10.00 24.24
N SER A 37 -14.54 -10.05 22.92
CA SER A 37 -15.89 -10.05 22.37
C SER A 37 -16.05 -10.93 21.13
N PRO A 38 -17.26 -11.50 20.89
CA PRO A 38 -17.55 -12.23 19.66
C PRO A 38 -17.34 -11.41 18.38
N VAL A 39 -17.59 -10.10 18.43
CA VAL A 39 -17.36 -9.17 17.32
C VAL A 39 -15.89 -9.09 16.99
N GLY A 40 -15.02 -9.03 18.01
CA GLY A 40 -13.57 -9.00 17.84
C GLY A 40 -13.01 -10.23 17.16
N THR A 41 -13.59 -11.41 17.41
CA THR A 41 -13.16 -12.66 16.76
C THR A 41 -13.32 -12.62 15.25
N TRP A 42 -14.33 -11.90 14.74
CA TRP A 42 -14.53 -11.72 13.30
C TRP A 42 -13.75 -10.54 12.71
N THR A 43 -13.67 -9.44 13.46
CA THR A 43 -13.00 -8.22 12.97
C THR A 43 -11.47 -8.25 13.10
N GLY A 44 -10.94 -8.95 14.12
CA GLY A 44 -9.51 -9.07 14.35
C GLY A 44 -8.72 -9.63 13.17
N PRO A 45 -9.09 -10.77 12.58
CA PRO A 45 -8.45 -11.30 11.39
C PRO A 45 -8.52 -10.38 10.17
N ILE A 46 -9.62 -9.61 9.99
CA ILE A 46 -9.74 -8.61 8.93
C ILE A 46 -8.65 -7.54 9.08
N LEU A 47 -8.57 -6.98 10.28
CA LEU A 47 -7.58 -5.93 10.62
C LEU A 47 -6.15 -6.47 10.54
N GLY A 48 -5.90 -7.68 11.00
CA GLY A 48 -4.60 -8.33 10.92
C GLY A 48 -4.15 -8.55 9.48
N ALA A 49 -5.00 -9.09 8.62
CA ALA A 49 -4.72 -9.33 7.22
C ALA A 49 -4.49 -8.02 6.45
N TRP A 50 -5.33 -7.02 6.68
CA TRP A 50 -5.19 -5.69 6.11
C TRP A 50 -3.88 -5.04 6.58
N PHE A 51 -3.63 -5.02 7.88
CA PHE A 51 -2.45 -4.39 8.47
C PHE A 51 -1.14 -4.99 7.95
N VAL A 52 -0.99 -6.31 7.96
CA VAL A 52 0.20 -6.98 7.43
C VAL A 52 0.35 -6.71 5.92
N GLY A 53 -0.77 -6.56 5.20
CA GLY A 53 -0.78 -6.13 3.80
C GLY A 53 -0.13 -4.76 3.57
N THR A 54 -0.29 -3.83 4.49
CA THR A 54 0.18 -2.44 4.39
C THR A 54 1.60 -2.19 4.88
N GLN A 55 2.20 -3.13 5.65
CA GLN A 55 3.54 -2.95 6.23
C GLN A 55 4.62 -3.68 5.45
N ARG A 56 5.89 -3.26 5.58
CA ARG A 56 7.03 -4.09 5.18
C ARG A 56 7.02 -5.38 5.98
N LEU A 57 7.27 -6.51 5.33
CA LEU A 57 7.11 -7.85 5.91
C LEU A 57 7.71 -7.99 7.32
N ARG A 58 9.00 -7.62 7.48
CA ARG A 58 9.69 -7.67 8.78
C ARG A 58 9.05 -6.76 9.83
N ARG A 59 8.67 -5.54 9.46
CA ARG A 59 8.01 -4.59 10.38
C ARG A 59 6.62 -5.05 10.73
N GLY A 60 5.83 -5.52 9.75
CA GLY A 60 4.50 -6.07 9.98
C GLY A 60 4.52 -7.24 10.95
N PHE A 61 5.46 -8.18 10.78
CA PHE A 61 5.64 -9.31 11.69
C PHE A 61 5.96 -8.85 13.12
N LEU A 62 6.98 -7.98 13.30
CA LEU A 62 7.39 -7.50 14.63
C LEU A 62 6.28 -6.73 15.35
N TRP A 63 5.51 -5.94 14.62
CA TRP A 63 4.38 -5.22 15.20
C TRP A 63 3.24 -6.14 15.61
N MET A 64 2.86 -7.10 14.76
CA MET A 64 1.83 -8.08 15.10
C MET A 64 2.25 -8.92 16.32
N LEU A 65 3.53 -9.30 16.40
CA LEU A 65 4.07 -10.00 17.55
C LEU A 65 4.01 -9.15 18.82
N GLY A 66 4.37 -7.86 18.74
CA GLY A 66 4.27 -6.93 19.86
C GLY A 66 2.83 -6.75 20.36
N PHE A 67 1.86 -6.66 19.45
CA PHE A 67 0.45 -6.60 19.80
C PHE A 67 -0.06 -7.89 20.42
N ALA A 68 0.29 -9.02 19.85
CA ALA A 68 -0.08 -10.30 20.38
C ALA A 68 0.46 -10.47 21.82
N LEU A 69 1.73 -10.08 22.07
CA LEU A 69 2.32 -10.05 23.42
C LEU A 69 1.53 -9.15 24.39
N LEU A 70 1.18 -7.95 23.96
CA LEU A 70 0.48 -6.98 24.82
C LEU A 70 -0.92 -7.47 25.21
N PHE A 71 -1.64 -8.11 24.28
CA PHE A 71 -3.03 -8.47 24.49
C PHE A 71 -3.27 -9.90 24.97
N ALA A 72 -2.38 -10.83 24.64
CA ALA A 72 -2.47 -12.18 25.17
C ALA A 72 -1.98 -12.27 26.62
N SER A 73 -1.08 -11.38 27.05
CA SER A 73 -0.50 -11.42 28.39
C SER A 73 -1.52 -11.39 29.55
N PRO A 74 -2.58 -10.56 29.57
CA PRO A 74 -3.58 -10.59 30.63
C PRO A 74 -4.44 -11.85 30.64
N HIS A 75 -4.75 -12.39 29.45
CA HIS A 75 -5.51 -13.64 29.32
C HIS A 75 -4.68 -14.81 29.83
N LEU A 76 -3.44 -14.85 29.47
CA LEU A 76 -2.49 -15.87 29.89
C LEU A 76 -2.19 -15.80 31.40
N TRP A 77 -2.10 -14.57 31.95
CA TRP A 77 -1.90 -14.35 33.40
C TRP A 77 -3.01 -14.98 34.26
N ARG A 78 -4.24 -14.98 33.80
CA ARG A 78 -5.39 -15.58 34.51
C ARG A 78 -5.34 -17.10 34.59
N HIS A 79 -4.62 -17.76 33.71
CA HIS A 79 -4.52 -19.21 33.62
C HIS A 79 -3.19 -19.77 34.15
N LEU A 80 -2.34 -18.90 34.76
CA LEU A 80 -1.09 -19.33 35.40
C LEU A 80 -1.37 -20.23 36.60
N PRO A 81 -0.70 -21.39 36.69
CA PRO A 81 -0.63 -22.12 37.94
C PRO A 81 0.17 -21.30 38.97
N HIS A 82 -0.48 -20.92 40.08
CA HIS A 82 0.10 -20.01 41.08
C HIS A 82 1.15 -20.68 42.01
N ASN A 83 1.54 -21.92 41.77
CA ASN A 83 2.40 -22.70 42.68
C ASN A 83 3.77 -23.02 42.05
N GLY A 84 4.78 -22.15 42.30
CA GLY A 84 6.22 -22.44 42.14
C GLY A 84 6.93 -21.73 40.96
N PRO A 85 8.28 -21.48 41.08
CA PRO A 85 9.04 -20.72 40.07
C PRO A 85 9.37 -21.49 38.77
N GLY A 86 9.33 -22.81 38.75
CA GLY A 86 9.58 -23.64 37.57
C GLY A 86 8.54 -23.49 36.44
N PRO A 87 7.27 -23.31 36.75
CA PRO A 87 6.21 -23.12 35.75
C PRO A 87 6.30 -21.82 34.96
N LEU A 88 6.88 -20.75 35.53
CA LEU A 88 6.88 -19.43 34.91
C LEU A 88 7.70 -19.38 33.61
N ALA A 89 8.92 -19.94 33.61
CA ALA A 89 9.77 -19.95 32.40
C ALA A 89 9.16 -20.80 31.29
N VAL A 90 8.63 -21.96 31.62
CA VAL A 90 7.90 -22.84 30.69
C VAL A 90 6.70 -22.09 30.12
N TYR A 91 5.92 -21.41 30.96
CA TYR A 91 4.75 -20.66 30.57
C TYR A 91 5.09 -19.47 29.66
N VAL A 92 6.16 -18.72 29.95
CA VAL A 92 6.65 -17.64 29.08
C VAL A 92 7.04 -18.20 27.71
N CYS A 93 7.78 -19.32 27.66
CA CYS A 93 8.14 -19.97 26.40
C CYS A 93 6.90 -20.40 25.60
N TRP A 94 5.91 -21.00 26.24
CA TRP A 94 4.66 -21.40 25.62
C TRP A 94 3.86 -20.21 25.07
N THR A 95 3.81 -19.11 25.84
CA THR A 95 3.18 -17.87 25.43
C THR A 95 3.84 -17.28 24.19
N LEU A 96 5.16 -17.19 24.20
CA LEU A 96 5.93 -16.67 23.06
C LEU A 96 5.70 -17.54 21.81
N LEU A 97 5.70 -18.85 21.96
CA LEU A 97 5.44 -19.77 20.84
C LEU A 97 4.03 -19.59 20.27
N ALA A 98 3.01 -19.52 21.12
CA ALA A 98 1.63 -19.31 20.68
C ALA A 98 1.43 -17.96 19.98
N LEU A 99 2.09 -16.91 20.45
CA LEU A 99 2.04 -15.59 19.80
C LEU A 99 2.72 -15.61 18.44
N VAL A 100 3.84 -16.29 18.31
CA VAL A 100 4.51 -16.48 17.01
C VAL A 100 3.59 -17.25 16.06
N LEU A 101 3.00 -18.35 16.52
CA LEU A 101 2.09 -19.17 15.71
C LEU A 101 0.83 -18.39 15.30
N GLY A 102 0.29 -17.52 16.17
CA GLY A 102 -0.88 -16.68 15.86
C GLY A 102 -0.61 -15.60 14.80
N VAL A 103 0.64 -15.12 14.69
CA VAL A 103 1.04 -14.08 13.72
C VAL A 103 1.46 -14.67 12.37
N LEU A 104 1.99 -15.88 12.36
CA LEU A 104 2.48 -16.53 11.15
C LEU A 104 1.45 -16.65 10.02
N PRO A 105 0.16 -16.98 10.24
CA PRO A 105 -0.85 -17.05 9.18
C PRO A 105 -0.93 -15.77 8.34
N PHE A 106 -0.88 -14.59 8.97
CA PHE A 106 -0.93 -13.31 8.29
C PHE A 106 0.34 -13.02 7.50
N THR A 107 1.49 -13.43 8.04
CA THR A 107 2.79 -13.29 7.36
C THR A 107 2.85 -14.15 6.10
N PHE A 108 2.44 -15.42 6.19
CA PHE A 108 2.37 -16.33 5.05
C PHE A 108 1.30 -15.93 4.04
N TYR A 109 0.13 -15.45 4.50
CA TYR A 109 -0.88 -14.87 3.63
C TYR A 109 -0.30 -13.75 2.76
N ARG A 110 0.45 -12.82 3.35
CA ARG A 110 1.09 -11.74 2.60
C ARG A 110 2.10 -12.23 1.58
N LEU A 111 2.86 -13.29 1.89
CA LEU A 111 3.86 -13.85 0.98
C LEU A 111 3.22 -14.58 -0.20
N THR A 112 2.08 -15.23 -0.01
CA THR A 112 1.48 -16.14 -1.00
C THR A 112 0.34 -15.50 -1.79
N SER A 113 -0.49 -14.66 -1.16
CA SER A 113 -1.67 -14.04 -1.78
C SER A 113 -1.37 -13.26 -3.07
N PRO A 114 -0.28 -12.46 -3.19
CA PRO A 114 0.01 -11.72 -4.42
C PRO A 114 0.33 -12.60 -5.63
N HIS A 115 0.64 -13.88 -5.41
CA HIS A 115 0.98 -14.81 -6.48
C HIS A 115 -0.22 -15.60 -7.02
N LEU A 116 -1.37 -15.50 -6.36
CA LEU A 116 -2.58 -16.20 -6.75
C LEU A 116 -3.54 -15.30 -7.53
N PRO A 117 -4.16 -15.81 -8.61
CA PRO A 117 -5.06 -15.00 -9.44
C PRO A 117 -6.43 -14.80 -8.77
N GLY A 118 -6.99 -13.59 -8.94
CA GLY A 118 -8.37 -13.26 -8.59
C GLY A 118 -8.75 -13.65 -7.16
N PHE A 119 -9.93 -14.23 -7.01
CA PHE A 119 -10.49 -14.62 -5.70
C PHE A 119 -9.72 -15.76 -5.01
N LEU A 120 -8.93 -16.56 -5.74
CA LEU A 120 -8.06 -17.58 -5.14
C LEU A 120 -7.02 -16.99 -4.20
N SER A 121 -6.66 -15.71 -4.36
CA SER A 121 -5.77 -14.99 -3.45
C SER A 121 -6.29 -14.87 -2.01
N THR A 122 -7.57 -15.19 -1.76
CA THR A 122 -8.17 -15.21 -0.42
C THR A 122 -7.90 -16.51 0.35
N LEU A 123 -7.60 -17.60 -0.34
CA LEU A 123 -7.44 -18.94 0.26
C LEU A 123 -6.21 -19.11 1.18
N PRO A 124 -5.06 -18.45 0.95
CA PRO A 124 -3.90 -18.65 1.83
C PRO A 124 -4.20 -18.35 3.30
N LEU A 125 -4.94 -17.29 3.62
CA LEU A 125 -5.18 -16.91 5.01
C LEU A 125 -5.92 -18.00 5.81
N PRO A 126 -7.07 -18.54 5.35
CA PRO A 126 -7.74 -19.61 6.08
C PRO A 126 -6.92 -20.92 6.13
N LEU A 127 -6.19 -21.26 5.06
CA LEU A 127 -5.33 -22.44 5.04
C LEU A 127 -4.22 -22.35 6.09
N PHE A 128 -3.49 -21.24 6.13
CA PHE A 128 -2.45 -21.02 7.14
C PHE A 128 -3.04 -20.86 8.54
N GLY A 129 -4.19 -20.21 8.69
CA GLY A 129 -4.88 -20.07 9.98
C GLY A 129 -5.19 -21.42 10.61
N VAL A 130 -5.79 -22.34 9.86
CA VAL A 130 -6.09 -23.70 10.34
C VAL A 130 -4.82 -24.51 10.57
N ALA A 131 -3.83 -24.43 9.67
CA ALA A 131 -2.58 -25.16 9.80
C ALA A 131 -1.84 -24.79 11.08
N PHE A 132 -1.67 -23.48 11.34
CA PHE A 132 -0.97 -23.00 12.53
C PHE A 132 -1.76 -23.27 13.82
N MET A 133 -3.09 -23.15 13.79
CA MET A 133 -3.93 -23.57 14.93
C MET A 133 -3.79 -25.08 15.20
N THR A 134 -3.70 -25.90 14.18
CA THR A 134 -3.52 -27.35 14.34
C THR A 134 -2.18 -27.67 15.01
N ILE A 135 -1.11 -26.98 14.60
CA ILE A 135 0.22 -27.08 15.21
C ILE A 135 0.19 -26.55 16.65
N GLU A 136 -0.46 -25.41 16.89
CA GLU A 136 -0.64 -24.83 18.21
C GLU A 136 -1.28 -25.83 19.17
N ARG A 137 -2.39 -26.44 18.78
CA ARG A 137 -3.10 -27.44 19.61
C ARG A 137 -2.29 -28.72 19.84
N ALA A 138 -1.48 -29.13 18.89
CA ALA A 138 -0.61 -30.29 19.05
C ALA A 138 0.57 -30.01 20.01
N CYS A 139 1.01 -28.75 20.08
CA CYS A 139 2.19 -28.36 20.84
C CYS A 139 1.89 -27.67 22.17
N LEU A 140 0.70 -27.07 22.31
CA LEU A 140 0.34 -26.23 23.46
C LEU A 140 -0.86 -26.77 24.22
N PRO A 141 -0.82 -26.75 25.57
CA PRO A 141 -1.94 -27.16 26.42
C PRO A 141 -3.07 -26.11 26.50
N VAL A 142 -2.92 -24.95 25.83
CA VAL A 142 -3.83 -23.80 25.95
C VAL A 142 -4.36 -23.41 24.57
N ASP A 143 -5.68 -23.27 24.42
CA ASP A 143 -6.34 -22.79 23.19
C ASP A 143 -6.36 -21.25 23.17
N ILE A 144 -5.47 -20.64 22.43
CA ILE A 144 -5.34 -19.18 22.30
C ILE A 144 -6.20 -18.61 21.16
N ALA A 145 -6.73 -19.46 20.28
CA ALA A 145 -7.47 -19.02 19.08
C ALA A 145 -8.79 -18.29 19.37
N GLY A 146 -9.13 -18.03 20.63
CA GLY A 146 -10.27 -17.18 21.01
C GLY A 146 -11.65 -17.77 20.70
N ILE A 147 -11.73 -19.05 20.33
CA ILE A 147 -12.99 -19.73 19.96
C ILE A 147 -13.95 -19.76 21.15
N GLN A 148 -13.43 -19.75 22.38
CA GLN A 148 -14.23 -19.70 23.61
C GLN A 148 -15.05 -18.40 23.77
N SER A 149 -14.63 -17.30 23.10
CA SER A 149 -15.38 -16.03 23.10
C SER A 149 -16.66 -16.07 22.24
N GLN A 150 -16.84 -17.13 21.45
CA GLN A 150 -18.05 -17.34 20.62
C GLN A 150 -19.29 -17.83 21.41
N GLY A 151 -19.21 -17.90 22.74
CA GLY A 151 -20.29 -18.36 23.60
C GLY A 151 -21.66 -17.69 23.41
N LEU A 152 -21.70 -16.51 22.80
CA LEU A 152 -22.95 -15.82 22.44
C LEU A 152 -23.47 -16.19 21.03
N ASN A 153 -22.77 -16.98 20.26
CA ASN A 153 -23.15 -17.32 18.89
C ASN A 153 -23.41 -18.82 18.73
N HIS A 154 -24.56 -19.26 19.27
CA HIS A 154 -24.94 -20.68 19.32
C HIS A 154 -24.89 -21.41 17.96
N ALA A 155 -25.22 -20.72 16.85
CA ALA A 155 -25.18 -21.33 15.52
C ALA A 155 -23.78 -21.73 15.10
N PHE A 156 -22.79 -20.87 15.33
CA PHE A 156 -21.37 -21.14 14.97
C PHE A 156 -20.74 -22.17 15.93
N LEU A 157 -21.13 -22.16 17.21
CA LEU A 157 -20.68 -23.20 18.14
C LEU A 157 -21.22 -24.58 17.77
N GLN A 158 -22.45 -24.67 17.30
CA GLN A 158 -23.03 -25.91 16.83
C GLN A 158 -22.37 -26.40 15.54
N PHE A 159 -22.04 -25.48 14.63
CA PHE A 159 -21.22 -25.79 13.45
C PHE A 159 -19.84 -26.35 13.86
N ALA A 160 -19.16 -25.71 14.82
CA ALA A 160 -17.89 -26.18 15.35
C ALA A 160 -18.00 -27.54 16.07
N ALA A 161 -19.12 -27.83 16.73
CA ALA A 161 -19.34 -29.10 17.38
C ALA A 161 -19.41 -30.30 16.42
N VAL A 162 -19.81 -30.06 15.17
CA VAL A 162 -19.92 -31.10 14.14
C VAL A 162 -18.68 -31.16 13.23
N PHE A 163 -18.25 -30.00 12.68
CA PHE A 163 -17.16 -29.93 11.75
C PHE A 163 -15.80 -29.68 12.41
N GLY A 164 -15.78 -29.52 13.72
CA GLY A 164 -14.62 -29.15 14.50
C GLY A 164 -14.30 -27.66 14.45
N ALA A 165 -13.54 -27.20 15.42
CA ALA A 165 -13.10 -25.81 15.52
C ALA A 165 -12.28 -25.36 14.32
N SER A 166 -11.60 -26.28 13.63
CA SER A 166 -10.84 -26.00 12.40
C SER A 166 -11.71 -25.43 11.28
N ALA A 167 -12.94 -25.94 11.12
CA ALA A 167 -13.86 -25.44 10.11
C ALA A 167 -14.36 -24.03 10.44
N LEU A 168 -14.61 -23.74 11.72
CA LEU A 168 -14.99 -22.40 12.15
C LEU A 168 -13.86 -21.38 11.93
N VAL A 169 -12.62 -21.73 12.28
CA VAL A 169 -11.45 -20.91 12.03
C VAL A 169 -11.26 -20.68 10.53
N PHE A 170 -11.41 -21.73 9.71
CA PHE A 170 -11.36 -21.58 8.26
C PHE A 170 -12.35 -20.52 7.76
N LEU A 171 -13.61 -20.58 8.18
CA LEU A 171 -14.64 -19.62 7.77
C LEU A 171 -14.32 -18.19 8.23
N ILE A 172 -13.90 -18.01 9.49
CA ILE A 172 -13.55 -16.69 10.04
C ILE A 172 -12.42 -16.05 9.23
N TYR A 173 -11.33 -16.80 9.00
CA TYR A 173 -10.19 -16.29 8.24
C TYR A 173 -10.50 -16.10 6.76
N TRP A 174 -11.38 -16.93 6.19
CA TRP A 174 -11.80 -16.75 4.79
C TRP A 174 -12.67 -15.50 4.63
N CYS A 175 -13.61 -15.25 5.52
CA CYS A 175 -14.37 -14.00 5.55
C CYS A 175 -13.44 -12.78 5.68
N ALA A 176 -12.41 -12.86 6.53
CA ALA A 176 -11.42 -11.80 6.67
C ALA A 176 -10.66 -11.55 5.36
N ALA A 177 -10.13 -12.59 4.72
CA ALA A 177 -9.43 -12.49 3.46
C ALA A 177 -10.33 -11.98 2.32
N ALA A 178 -11.58 -12.42 2.25
CA ALA A 178 -12.57 -11.94 1.28
C ALA A 178 -12.88 -10.45 1.46
N THR A 179 -12.97 -9.97 2.71
CA THR A 179 -13.16 -8.54 3.02
C THR A 179 -11.97 -7.70 2.55
N VAL A 180 -10.74 -8.14 2.84
CA VAL A 180 -9.53 -7.47 2.35
C VAL A 180 -9.44 -7.53 0.82
N TRP A 181 -9.87 -8.64 0.21
CA TRP A 181 -9.94 -8.76 -1.24
C TRP A 181 -10.96 -7.79 -1.85
N MET A 182 -12.17 -7.66 -1.28
CA MET A 182 -13.14 -6.65 -1.70
C MET A 182 -12.60 -5.23 -1.58
N LEU A 183 -11.92 -4.91 -0.49
CA LEU A 183 -11.25 -3.63 -0.30
C LEU A 183 -10.21 -3.38 -1.40
N ASN A 184 -9.39 -4.38 -1.72
CA ASN A 184 -8.39 -4.30 -2.79
C ASN A 184 -8.98 -4.15 -4.20
N HIS A 185 -10.25 -4.52 -4.38
CA HIS A 185 -11.01 -4.36 -5.63
C HIS A 185 -12.01 -3.19 -5.55
N GLU A 186 -11.77 -2.22 -4.64
CA GLU A 186 -12.48 -0.95 -4.57
C GLU A 186 -13.99 -1.09 -4.34
N PHE A 187 -14.42 -2.18 -3.71
CA PHE A 187 -15.84 -2.51 -3.47
C PHE A 187 -16.72 -2.42 -4.73
N ARG A 188 -16.19 -2.76 -5.90
CA ARG A 188 -16.99 -2.83 -7.13
C ARG A 188 -18.12 -3.85 -6.98
N ALA A 189 -19.25 -3.62 -7.66
CA ALA A 189 -20.42 -4.49 -7.55
C ALA A 189 -20.11 -5.98 -7.78
N ALA A 190 -19.19 -6.29 -8.69
CA ALA A 190 -18.74 -7.67 -8.93
C ALA A 190 -17.94 -8.23 -7.74
N SER A 191 -17.03 -7.44 -7.15
CA SER A 191 -16.24 -7.87 -6.00
C SER A 191 -17.10 -8.00 -4.74
N ILE A 192 -18.07 -7.11 -4.54
CA ILE A 192 -19.04 -7.20 -3.43
C ILE A 192 -19.87 -8.47 -3.59
N ARG A 193 -20.42 -8.76 -4.77
CA ARG A 193 -21.19 -10.00 -5.01
C ARG A 193 -20.37 -11.24 -4.69
N THR A 194 -19.13 -11.31 -5.19
CA THR A 194 -18.24 -12.45 -4.95
C THR A 194 -17.82 -12.56 -3.50
N GLY A 195 -17.45 -11.47 -2.84
CA GLY A 195 -17.05 -11.47 -1.43
C GLY A 195 -18.23 -11.75 -0.48
N ALA A 196 -19.40 -11.13 -0.74
CA ALA A 196 -20.60 -11.35 0.05
C ALA A 196 -21.10 -12.80 -0.03
N SER A 197 -20.88 -13.50 -1.15
CA SER A 197 -21.24 -14.92 -1.28
C SER A 197 -20.54 -15.79 -0.23
N VAL A 198 -19.32 -15.45 0.16
CA VAL A 198 -18.58 -16.16 1.24
C VAL A 198 -19.25 -15.98 2.58
N PHE A 199 -19.65 -14.73 2.91
CA PHE A 199 -20.38 -14.46 4.16
C PHE A 199 -21.74 -15.16 4.19
N LEU A 200 -22.49 -15.10 3.09
CA LEU A 200 -23.79 -15.77 2.97
C LEU A 200 -23.65 -17.28 3.07
N ALA A 201 -22.63 -17.86 2.42
CA ALA A 201 -22.35 -19.28 2.53
C ALA A 201 -21.99 -19.69 3.97
N ALA A 202 -21.15 -18.90 4.66
CA ALA A 202 -20.79 -19.15 6.05
C ALA A 202 -22.01 -19.09 6.98
N VAL A 203 -22.86 -18.07 6.82
CA VAL A 203 -24.11 -17.90 7.59
C VAL A 203 -25.11 -19.01 7.27
N ALA A 204 -25.30 -19.35 5.99
CA ALA A 204 -26.23 -20.40 5.56
C ALA A 204 -25.80 -21.78 6.08
N LEU A 205 -24.51 -22.09 6.05
CA LEU A 205 -23.95 -23.32 6.61
C LEU A 205 -24.20 -23.38 8.13
N ALA A 206 -23.88 -22.32 8.86
CA ALA A 206 -24.08 -22.28 10.31
C ALA A 206 -25.55 -22.37 10.68
N ALA A 207 -26.43 -21.63 10.00
CA ALA A 207 -27.88 -21.64 10.23
C ALA A 207 -28.53 -23.00 9.85
N GLY A 208 -28.14 -23.57 8.71
CA GLY A 208 -28.61 -24.89 8.27
C GLY A 208 -28.25 -25.98 9.26
N PHE A 209 -27.03 -25.91 9.81
CA PHE A 209 -26.60 -26.83 10.87
C PHE A 209 -27.35 -26.66 12.16
N ALA A 210 -27.58 -25.43 12.62
CA ALA A 210 -28.37 -25.13 13.80
C ALA A 210 -29.82 -25.67 13.65
N TRP A 211 -30.40 -25.51 12.45
CA TRP A 211 -31.72 -26.01 12.10
C TRP A 211 -31.79 -27.53 12.10
N ILE A 212 -30.84 -28.23 11.43
CA ILE A 212 -30.80 -29.70 11.40
C ILE A 212 -30.70 -30.28 12.83
N ARG A 213 -29.88 -29.67 13.67
CA ARG A 213 -29.69 -30.08 15.05
C ARG A 213 -30.94 -29.83 15.89
N HIS A 214 -31.65 -28.73 15.67
CA HIS A 214 -32.91 -28.43 16.35
C HIS A 214 -34.00 -29.49 16.01
N ILE A 215 -34.06 -29.94 14.74
CA ILE A 215 -35.03 -30.95 14.30
C ILE A 215 -34.67 -32.36 14.78
N ARG A 216 -33.40 -32.74 14.79
CA ARG A 216 -32.95 -34.10 15.10
C ARG A 216 -32.63 -34.34 16.59
N GLY A 217 -32.72 -33.29 17.41
CA GLY A 217 -32.30 -33.38 18.81
C GLY A 217 -30.77 -33.61 18.93
N ASP A 218 -30.28 -33.90 20.14
CA ASP A 218 -28.86 -34.11 20.43
C ASP A 218 -28.29 -35.45 19.94
N ALA A 219 -28.97 -36.14 19.03
CA ALA A 219 -28.59 -37.46 18.53
C ALA A 219 -27.49 -37.46 17.44
N LEU A 220 -26.90 -36.31 17.09
CA LEU A 220 -25.75 -36.28 16.19
C LEU A 220 -24.46 -36.69 16.91
N PRO A 221 -23.62 -37.55 16.30
CA PRO A 221 -22.36 -37.96 16.90
C PRO A 221 -21.49 -36.75 17.25
N PRO A 222 -20.77 -36.80 18.39
CA PRO A 222 -20.09 -35.65 18.97
C PRO A 222 -18.99 -35.04 18.10
N THR A 223 -18.43 -35.77 17.12
CA THR A 223 -17.46 -35.22 16.14
C THR A 223 -17.41 -36.08 14.89
N LEU A 224 -17.66 -35.50 13.74
CA LEU A 224 -17.28 -36.15 12.47
C LEU A 224 -15.75 -36.04 12.24
N PRO A 225 -15.11 -37.08 11.69
CA PRO A 225 -13.66 -37.03 11.37
C PRO A 225 -13.29 -35.97 10.33
N VAL A 226 -14.29 -35.26 9.78
CA VAL A 226 -14.17 -34.20 8.78
C VAL A 226 -13.29 -33.04 9.29
N GLY A 227 -13.39 -32.68 10.57
CA GLY A 227 -12.58 -31.58 11.13
C GLY A 227 -11.08 -31.90 11.15
N ALA A 228 -10.72 -33.12 11.48
CA ALA A 228 -9.33 -33.57 11.46
C ALA A 228 -8.81 -33.68 10.01
N ALA A 229 -9.61 -34.24 9.10
CA ALA A 229 -9.26 -34.31 7.67
C ALA A 229 -9.06 -32.91 7.08
N LEU A 230 -9.95 -31.95 7.34
CA LEU A 230 -9.81 -30.57 6.91
C LEU A 230 -8.52 -29.94 7.44
N ALA A 231 -8.20 -30.16 8.72
CA ALA A 231 -6.98 -29.63 9.32
C ALA A 231 -5.72 -30.13 8.57
N TRP A 232 -5.63 -31.42 8.26
CA TRP A 232 -4.50 -31.97 7.52
C TRP A 232 -4.45 -31.52 6.06
N VAL A 233 -5.58 -31.38 5.38
CA VAL A 233 -5.66 -30.79 4.03
C VAL A 233 -5.15 -29.36 4.05
N CYS A 234 -5.51 -28.56 5.07
CA CYS A 234 -5.00 -27.20 5.23
C CYS A 234 -3.50 -27.17 5.49
N VAL A 235 -2.95 -28.07 6.31
CA VAL A 235 -1.50 -28.20 6.52
C VAL A 235 -0.78 -28.53 5.22
N ALA A 236 -1.25 -29.52 4.48
CA ALA A 236 -0.66 -29.90 3.19
C ALA A 236 -0.72 -28.73 2.17
N GLY A 237 -1.87 -28.04 2.09
CA GLY A 237 -2.04 -26.87 1.25
C GLY A 237 -1.13 -25.71 1.64
N ALA A 238 -0.95 -25.46 2.93
CA ALA A 238 -0.05 -24.43 3.46
C ALA A 238 1.41 -24.73 3.10
N VAL A 239 1.85 -25.97 3.26
CA VAL A 239 3.20 -26.42 2.88
C VAL A 239 3.43 -26.26 1.36
N ALA A 240 2.49 -26.73 0.55
CA ALA A 240 2.57 -26.62 -0.92
C ALA A 240 2.64 -25.15 -1.38
N LEU A 241 1.80 -24.28 -0.83
CA LEU A 241 1.80 -22.82 -1.12
C LEU A 241 3.09 -22.16 -0.67
N SER A 242 3.64 -22.53 0.49
CA SER A 242 4.91 -21.99 0.96
C SER A 242 6.06 -22.35 0.03
N ALA A 243 6.17 -23.64 -0.35
CA ALA A 243 7.20 -24.12 -1.27
C ALA A 243 7.09 -23.45 -2.65
N TRP A 244 5.87 -23.31 -3.17
CA TRP A 244 5.60 -22.64 -4.43
C TRP A 244 5.92 -21.13 -4.38
N SER A 245 5.59 -20.44 -3.30
CA SER A 245 5.91 -19.01 -3.09
C SER A 245 7.43 -18.80 -3.01
N LEU A 246 8.14 -19.63 -2.24
CA LEU A 246 9.60 -19.58 -2.12
C LEU A 246 10.30 -19.81 -3.47
N SER A 247 9.80 -20.74 -4.30
CA SER A 247 10.35 -20.99 -5.64
C SER A 247 10.23 -19.79 -6.58
N ARG A 248 9.26 -18.92 -6.35
CA ARG A 248 9.04 -17.68 -7.13
C ARG A 248 9.74 -16.46 -6.55
N SER A 249 9.89 -16.37 -5.23
CA SER A 249 10.47 -15.18 -4.57
C SER A 249 11.96 -14.98 -4.88
N GLY A 250 12.66 -16.01 -5.35
CA GLY A 250 14.08 -15.93 -5.72
C GLY A 250 14.38 -15.30 -7.08
N LYS A 251 13.37 -15.18 -7.96
CA LYS A 251 13.57 -14.75 -9.36
C LYS A 251 13.44 -13.24 -9.61
N ASP A 252 12.99 -12.46 -8.63
CA ASP A 252 12.59 -11.06 -8.84
C ASP A 252 13.46 -10.01 -8.11
N ARG A 253 14.74 -10.30 -7.82
CA ARG A 253 15.61 -9.41 -7.02
C ARG A 253 16.51 -8.47 -7.82
N GLY A 254 16.53 -8.54 -9.14
CA GLY A 254 17.31 -7.62 -9.98
C GLY A 254 16.56 -6.32 -10.29
N TRP A 255 17.32 -5.26 -10.55
CA TRP A 255 16.78 -4.05 -11.12
C TRP A 255 16.23 -4.36 -12.52
N LYS A 256 14.95 -4.07 -12.73
CA LYS A 256 14.30 -4.24 -14.02
C LYS A 256 14.05 -2.84 -14.59
N CYS A 257 15.05 -2.32 -15.27
CA CYS A 257 14.89 -1.15 -16.12
C CYS A 257 15.03 -1.61 -17.56
N THR A 258 14.18 -1.12 -18.43
CA THR A 258 14.30 -1.39 -19.85
C THR A 258 15.59 -0.75 -20.37
N SER A 259 16.23 -1.36 -21.38
CA SER A 259 17.43 -0.77 -22.03
C SER A 259 17.11 0.62 -22.62
N GLU A 260 15.88 0.79 -23.06
CA GLU A 260 15.39 2.06 -23.58
C GLU A 260 15.32 3.13 -22.47
N ALA A 261 14.68 2.85 -21.33
CA ALA A 261 14.64 3.79 -20.21
C ALA A 261 16.05 4.10 -19.67
N LEU A 262 16.93 3.08 -19.60
CA LEU A 262 18.34 3.30 -19.21
C LEU A 262 19.05 4.27 -20.14
N SER A 263 18.82 4.21 -21.45
CA SER A 263 19.45 5.11 -22.43
C SER A 263 19.00 6.57 -22.27
N LEU A 264 17.83 6.79 -21.69
CA LEU A 264 17.29 8.13 -21.41
C LEU A 264 17.84 8.74 -20.11
N LEU A 265 18.40 7.92 -19.20
CA LEU A 265 18.84 8.41 -17.90
C LEU A 265 20.01 9.38 -17.99
N ARG A 266 19.90 10.45 -17.20
CA ARG A 266 20.91 11.50 -17.05
C ARG A 266 21.14 11.79 -15.58
N SER A 267 22.35 12.18 -15.22
CA SER A 267 22.63 12.74 -13.90
C SER A 267 21.75 13.98 -13.66
N PRO A 268 21.02 14.05 -12.55
CA PRO A 268 20.23 15.23 -12.22
C PRO A 268 21.06 16.48 -11.89
N ALA A 269 22.37 16.34 -11.68
CA ALA A 269 23.29 17.46 -11.43
C ALA A 269 24.00 17.92 -12.69
N THR A 270 24.55 16.98 -13.49
CA THR A 270 25.44 17.30 -14.61
C THR A 270 24.82 17.07 -15.97
N SER A 271 23.63 16.43 -16.03
CA SER A 271 22.95 16.00 -17.27
C SER A 271 23.79 15.01 -18.13
N GLU A 272 24.82 14.42 -17.56
CA GLU A 272 25.62 13.38 -18.20
C GLU A 272 24.86 12.06 -18.30
N PRO A 273 25.07 11.24 -19.34
CA PRO A 273 24.51 9.89 -19.41
C PRO A 273 24.91 9.04 -18.21
N LEU A 274 23.98 8.23 -17.74
CA LEU A 274 24.20 7.28 -16.66
C LEU A 274 24.40 5.87 -17.24
N HIS A 275 25.39 5.16 -16.71
CA HIS A 275 25.75 3.81 -17.11
C HIS A 275 25.55 2.84 -15.94
N LEU A 276 24.98 1.67 -16.23
CA LEU A 276 24.82 0.61 -15.24
C LEU A 276 26.14 -0.15 -15.08
N VAL A 277 26.61 -0.21 -13.84
CA VAL A 277 27.82 -0.96 -13.47
C VAL A 277 27.48 -1.96 -12.38
N ARG A 278 28.01 -3.19 -12.48
CA ARG A 278 27.89 -4.20 -11.43
C ARG A 278 29.10 -4.15 -10.52
N GLU A 279 28.84 -4.06 -9.21
CA GLU A 279 29.89 -4.01 -8.19
C GLU A 279 29.57 -5.03 -7.09
N GLY A 280 30.35 -6.10 -7.04
CA GLY A 280 30.07 -7.24 -6.17
C GLY A 280 28.68 -7.82 -6.45
N ASP A 281 27.84 -7.93 -5.40
CA ASP A 281 26.46 -8.41 -5.51
C ASP A 281 25.43 -7.31 -5.81
N GLY A 282 25.88 -6.07 -6.06
CA GLY A 282 25.00 -4.90 -6.27
C GLY A 282 25.12 -4.30 -7.66
N GLU A 283 24.16 -3.43 -7.98
CA GLU A 283 24.13 -2.63 -9.19
C GLU A 283 24.11 -1.13 -8.83
N VAL A 284 24.80 -0.31 -9.60
CA VAL A 284 24.92 1.14 -9.40
C VAL A 284 24.89 1.83 -10.77
N LEU A 285 24.25 3.00 -10.83
CA LEU A 285 24.38 3.90 -12.00
C LEU A 285 25.52 4.88 -11.75
N ILE A 286 26.37 5.09 -12.76
CA ILE A 286 27.54 5.98 -12.68
C ILE A 286 27.53 6.92 -13.86
N SER A 287 27.77 8.24 -13.61
CA SER A 287 28.02 9.24 -14.65
C SER A 287 29.50 9.24 -15.08
N SER A 288 29.80 9.90 -16.20
CA SER A 288 31.18 10.08 -16.69
C SER A 288 32.03 10.87 -15.70
N SER A 289 31.45 11.79 -14.95
CA SER A 289 32.12 12.57 -13.88
C SER A 289 32.27 11.78 -12.55
N GLY A 290 31.80 10.53 -12.49
CA GLY A 290 31.96 9.66 -11.32
C GLY A 290 30.86 9.77 -10.25
N GLU A 291 29.76 10.47 -10.52
CA GLU A 291 28.60 10.46 -9.63
C GLU A 291 27.97 9.07 -9.56
N ARG A 292 27.52 8.69 -8.38
CA ARG A 292 27.07 7.32 -8.11
C ARG A 292 25.67 7.31 -7.53
N PHE A 293 24.78 6.56 -8.17
CA PHE A 293 23.37 6.43 -7.78
C PHE A 293 23.05 4.95 -7.47
N PRO A 294 22.86 4.61 -6.20
CA PRO A 294 22.67 3.21 -5.79
C PRO A 294 21.32 2.67 -6.24
N ILE A 295 21.29 1.39 -6.62
CA ILE A 295 20.06 0.65 -6.89
C ILE A 295 19.70 -0.18 -5.65
N ARG A 296 18.51 0.04 -5.09
CA ARG A 296 18.05 -0.65 -3.89
C ARG A 296 16.62 -1.14 -4.06
N ALA A 297 16.40 -2.44 -3.80
CA ALA A 297 15.10 -3.10 -3.97
C ALA A 297 14.50 -2.89 -5.39
N GLY A 298 15.35 -2.92 -6.42
CA GLY A 298 14.94 -2.77 -7.80
C GLY A 298 14.53 -1.35 -8.21
N ILE A 299 14.99 -0.31 -7.49
CA ILE A 299 14.75 1.11 -7.81
C ILE A 299 16.06 1.87 -7.70
N ALA A 300 16.42 2.61 -8.75
CA ALA A 300 17.55 3.52 -8.72
C ALA A 300 17.22 4.77 -7.90
N ASP A 301 18.11 5.15 -6.97
CA ASP A 301 17.98 6.34 -6.13
C ASP A 301 18.77 7.49 -6.76
N LEU A 302 18.09 8.34 -7.52
CA LEU A 302 18.64 9.47 -8.26
C LEU A 302 18.48 10.80 -7.51
N ARG A 303 18.07 10.75 -6.22
CA ARG A 303 17.95 11.95 -5.38
C ARG A 303 19.30 12.45 -4.94
N ARG A 304 19.42 13.76 -4.87
CA ARG A 304 20.55 14.47 -4.29
C ARG A 304 20.20 14.92 -2.87
N PRO A 305 21.19 15.22 -2.01
CA PRO A 305 20.92 15.74 -0.67
C PRO A 305 20.04 17.00 -0.63
N GLU A 306 20.24 17.92 -1.58
CA GLU A 306 19.49 19.17 -1.72
C GLU A 306 18.02 18.96 -2.11
N ASP A 307 17.67 17.84 -2.73
CA ASP A 307 16.29 17.52 -3.10
C ASP A 307 15.39 17.28 -1.88
N LEU A 308 15.99 16.95 -0.74
CA LEU A 308 15.27 16.67 0.52
C LEU A 308 15.33 17.84 1.50
N THR A 309 15.01 19.05 1.02
CA THR A 309 14.93 20.28 1.81
C THR A 309 13.53 20.89 1.72
N GLY A 310 13.19 21.86 2.56
CA GLY A 310 11.95 22.67 2.49
C GLY A 310 10.66 21.85 2.44
N PHE A 311 9.79 22.17 1.51
CA PHE A 311 8.54 21.47 1.29
C PHE A 311 8.76 20.03 0.81
N ASN A 312 9.73 19.79 -0.06
CA ASN A 312 10.07 18.46 -0.54
C ASN A 312 10.43 17.53 0.63
N GLN A 313 11.22 17.98 1.59
CA GLN A 313 11.52 17.21 2.81
C GLN A 313 10.27 16.96 3.65
N LYS A 314 9.44 18.01 3.84
CA LYS A 314 8.21 17.94 4.65
C LYS A 314 7.24 16.90 4.08
N TYR A 315 6.95 16.98 2.78
CA TYR A 315 5.97 16.08 2.15
C TYR A 315 6.54 14.70 1.86
N ASN A 316 7.82 14.57 1.51
CA ASN A 316 8.49 13.28 1.47
C ASN A 316 8.34 12.54 2.81
N HIS A 317 8.53 13.25 3.93
CA HIS A 317 8.32 12.66 5.25
C HIS A 317 6.87 12.20 5.49
N LEU A 318 5.88 12.98 5.05
CA LEU A 318 4.48 12.58 5.13
C LEU A 318 4.25 11.27 4.36
N TYR A 319 4.63 11.23 3.08
CA TYR A 319 4.38 10.07 2.22
C TYR A 319 5.20 8.83 2.59
N GLU A 320 6.42 8.98 3.11
CA GLU A 320 7.17 7.88 3.74
C GLU A 320 6.44 7.31 4.98
N THR A 321 5.65 8.14 5.67
CA THR A 321 4.92 7.73 6.88
C THR A 321 3.59 7.05 6.55
N ILE A 322 2.82 7.61 5.60
CA ILE A 322 1.47 7.13 5.29
C ILE A 322 1.45 6.14 4.12
N GLY A 323 2.55 6.01 3.37
CA GLY A 323 2.61 5.21 2.15
C GLY A 323 2.06 3.81 2.33
N GLY A 324 2.36 3.15 3.46
CA GLY A 324 1.91 1.80 3.73
C GLY A 324 0.39 1.58 3.74
N PHE A 325 -0.42 2.61 4.00
CA PHE A 325 -1.88 2.54 4.03
C PHE A 325 -2.57 3.57 3.12
N TYR A 326 -1.79 4.26 2.27
CA TYR A 326 -2.28 5.34 1.41
C TYR A 326 -3.42 4.87 0.49
N ASP A 327 -3.20 3.83 -0.30
CA ASP A 327 -4.19 3.33 -1.24
C ASP A 327 -5.47 2.83 -0.56
N ASP A 328 -5.33 2.15 0.58
CA ASP A 328 -6.47 1.61 1.32
C ASP A 328 -7.30 2.73 1.94
N SER A 329 -6.64 3.76 2.47
CA SER A 329 -7.35 4.94 3.00
C SER A 329 -8.10 5.68 1.90
N GLN A 330 -7.49 5.84 0.72
CA GLN A 330 -8.14 6.47 -0.43
C GLN A 330 -9.34 5.66 -0.94
N ARG A 331 -9.23 4.31 -0.99
CA ARG A 331 -10.36 3.44 -1.38
C ARG A 331 -11.55 3.58 -0.43
N VAL A 332 -11.27 3.54 0.87
CA VAL A 332 -12.31 3.69 1.90
C VAL A 332 -12.96 5.08 1.82
N LEU A 333 -12.16 6.14 1.70
CA LEU A 333 -12.67 7.51 1.60
C LEU A 333 -13.52 7.73 0.33
N CYS A 334 -13.10 7.19 -0.82
CA CYS A 334 -13.91 7.24 -2.05
C CYS A 334 -15.23 6.50 -1.87
N ALA A 335 -15.21 5.29 -1.33
CA ALA A 335 -16.40 4.49 -1.10
C ALA A 335 -17.39 5.19 -0.14
N LEU A 336 -16.91 5.71 0.98
CA LEU A 336 -17.72 6.45 1.95
C LEU A 336 -18.26 7.78 1.41
N SER A 337 -17.55 8.40 0.45
CA SER A 337 -17.96 9.64 -0.20
C SER A 337 -18.83 9.44 -1.43
N GLY A 338 -19.15 8.19 -1.81
CA GLY A 338 -19.90 7.87 -3.02
C GLY A 338 -19.15 8.22 -4.32
N ILE A 339 -17.82 8.30 -4.29
CA ILE A 339 -17.00 8.65 -5.45
C ILE A 339 -16.74 7.40 -6.27
N ASP A 340 -17.17 7.40 -7.52
CA ASP A 340 -16.69 6.44 -8.51
C ASP A 340 -15.24 6.79 -8.87
N ARG A 341 -14.31 6.00 -8.37
CA ARG A 341 -12.88 6.24 -8.52
C ARG A 341 -12.41 6.09 -9.97
N ASP A 342 -13.02 5.18 -10.73
CA ASP A 342 -12.67 4.97 -12.13
C ASP A 342 -13.10 6.19 -12.98
N ALA A 343 -14.34 6.64 -12.81
CA ALA A 343 -14.84 7.84 -13.47
C ALA A 343 -14.03 9.09 -13.07
N TYR A 344 -13.65 9.19 -11.79
CA TYR A 344 -12.83 10.29 -11.29
C TYR A 344 -11.44 10.30 -11.94
N VAL A 345 -10.73 9.18 -11.98
CA VAL A 345 -9.41 9.11 -12.63
C VAL A 345 -9.51 9.38 -14.12
N MET A 346 -10.50 8.84 -14.78
CA MET A 346 -10.71 9.06 -16.22
C MET A 346 -11.09 10.51 -16.56
N SER A 347 -11.63 11.27 -15.63
CA SER A 347 -12.00 12.67 -15.87
C SER A 347 -10.80 13.56 -16.19
N TYR A 348 -9.61 13.28 -15.64
CA TYR A 348 -8.38 14.00 -15.99
C TYR A 348 -7.49 13.21 -16.97
N LEU A 349 -7.39 11.89 -16.86
CA LEU A 349 -6.59 11.11 -17.81
C LEU A 349 -7.18 11.12 -19.24
N GLY A 350 -8.50 11.25 -19.36
CA GLY A 350 -9.17 11.40 -20.66
C GLY A 350 -8.76 12.66 -21.43
N LEU A 351 -8.16 13.65 -20.75
CA LEU A 351 -7.60 14.85 -21.38
C LEU A 351 -6.22 14.61 -22.00
N LEU A 352 -5.56 13.50 -21.70
CA LEU A 352 -4.33 13.06 -22.32
C LEU A 352 -4.65 12.31 -23.62
N GLU A 353 -3.91 12.57 -24.67
CA GLU A 353 -4.05 11.92 -25.98
C GLU A 353 -3.11 10.72 -26.11
N VAL A 354 -3.14 9.81 -25.12
CA VAL A 354 -2.23 8.66 -25.05
C VAL A 354 -2.60 7.60 -26.10
N LYS A 355 -1.60 7.14 -26.84
CA LYS A 355 -1.75 6.13 -27.90
C LYS A 355 -0.91 4.89 -27.58
N PRO A 356 -1.30 3.70 -28.08
CA PRO A 356 -0.42 2.54 -28.00
C PRO A 356 0.94 2.83 -28.66
N GLY A 357 2.02 2.44 -27.98
CA GLY A 357 3.39 2.71 -28.40
C GLY A 357 4.01 3.97 -27.80
N ASP A 358 3.22 4.87 -27.21
CA ASP A 358 3.74 6.09 -26.58
C ASP A 358 4.62 5.76 -25.36
N SER A 359 5.65 6.59 -25.16
CA SER A 359 6.41 6.68 -23.89
C SER A 359 5.76 7.72 -23.01
N VAL A 360 5.31 7.29 -21.83
CA VAL A 360 4.57 8.13 -20.89
C VAL A 360 5.37 8.26 -19.59
N LEU A 361 5.56 9.49 -19.14
CA LEU A 361 6.14 9.81 -17.84
C LEU A 361 5.08 10.39 -16.89
N GLU A 362 4.93 9.78 -15.73
CA GLU A 362 4.23 10.38 -14.60
C GLU A 362 5.25 10.89 -13.57
N THR A 363 5.21 12.20 -13.31
CA THR A 363 6.00 12.83 -12.24
C THR A 363 5.19 12.78 -10.95
N SER A 364 5.84 12.41 -9.82
CA SER A 364 5.17 12.08 -8.55
C SER A 364 4.16 10.93 -8.71
N VAL A 365 4.63 9.83 -9.28
CA VAL A 365 3.81 8.66 -9.64
C VAL A 365 3.10 8.02 -8.43
N GLY A 366 3.56 8.30 -7.23
CA GLY A 366 2.96 7.78 -6.00
C GLY A 366 2.89 6.26 -5.99
N THR A 367 1.67 5.74 -5.89
CA THR A 367 1.40 4.29 -5.88
C THR A 367 1.11 3.72 -7.28
N GLY A 368 1.26 4.53 -8.34
CA GLY A 368 1.09 4.13 -9.74
C GLY A 368 -0.36 3.93 -10.17
N LEU A 369 -1.33 4.49 -9.42
CA LEU A 369 -2.75 4.28 -9.71
C LEU A 369 -3.12 4.62 -11.15
N ASN A 370 -2.61 5.73 -11.67
CA ASN A 370 -2.96 6.24 -13.00
C ASN A 370 -2.54 5.28 -14.11
N PHE A 371 -1.46 4.55 -13.96
CA PHE A 371 -0.98 3.57 -14.93
C PHE A 371 -2.00 2.48 -15.26
N LYS A 372 -2.86 2.14 -14.28
CA LYS A 372 -3.92 1.14 -14.44
C LYS A 372 -4.97 1.54 -15.50
N TYR A 373 -5.12 2.82 -15.78
CA TYR A 373 -6.16 3.37 -16.66
C TYR A 373 -5.62 3.82 -18.02
N LEU A 374 -4.32 3.76 -18.22
CA LEU A 374 -3.72 4.06 -19.53
C LEU A 374 -3.95 2.90 -20.51
N PRO A 375 -4.00 3.18 -21.83
CA PRO A 375 -4.24 2.14 -22.84
C PRO A 375 -3.12 1.09 -22.84
N PRO A 376 -3.40 -0.14 -23.28
CA PRO A 376 -2.37 -1.17 -23.41
C PRO A 376 -1.34 -0.81 -24.48
N GLY A 377 -0.10 -1.34 -24.32
CA GLY A 377 0.99 -1.11 -25.27
C GLY A 377 1.74 0.20 -25.08
N VAL A 378 1.47 0.93 -24.00
CA VAL A 378 2.20 2.15 -23.60
C VAL A 378 3.45 1.76 -22.80
N ARG A 379 4.55 2.47 -22.98
CA ARG A 379 5.75 2.36 -22.16
C ARG A 379 5.63 3.29 -20.97
N LEU A 380 5.51 2.71 -19.78
CA LEU A 380 5.26 3.44 -18.54
C LEU A 380 6.57 3.76 -17.81
N CYS A 381 6.74 5.01 -17.47
CA CYS A 381 7.84 5.50 -16.65
C CYS A 381 7.28 6.35 -15.51
N GLY A 382 7.75 6.13 -14.29
CA GLY A 382 7.32 6.87 -13.10
C GLY A 382 8.48 7.30 -12.22
N ILE A 383 8.40 8.52 -11.70
CA ILE A 383 9.35 9.06 -10.74
C ILE A 383 8.63 9.58 -9.51
N ASP A 384 9.19 9.32 -8.34
CA ASP A 384 8.66 9.84 -7.07
C ASP A 384 9.79 10.12 -6.08
N LEU A 385 9.57 11.07 -5.17
CA LEU A 385 10.54 11.44 -4.15
C LEU A 385 10.49 10.49 -2.94
N ALA A 386 9.35 9.81 -2.72
CA ALA A 386 9.08 8.94 -1.58
C ALA A 386 9.29 7.45 -1.92
N ARG A 387 10.22 6.81 -1.22
CA ARG A 387 10.55 5.39 -1.42
C ARG A 387 9.38 4.47 -1.08
N GLU A 388 8.62 4.76 -0.02
CA GLU A 388 7.46 3.93 0.38
C GLU A 388 6.35 3.99 -0.68
N MET A 389 6.15 5.12 -1.35
CA MET A 389 5.20 5.23 -2.44
C MET A 389 5.61 4.34 -3.62
N LEU A 390 6.87 4.38 -4.04
CA LEU A 390 7.39 3.52 -5.11
C LEU A 390 7.37 2.03 -4.76
N ALA A 391 7.58 1.67 -3.49
CA ALA A 391 7.45 0.28 -3.05
C ALA A 391 6.00 -0.23 -3.20
N ASN A 392 5.01 0.63 -2.93
CA ASN A 392 3.61 0.33 -3.17
C ASN A 392 3.29 0.29 -4.67
N CYS A 393 3.86 1.22 -5.45
CA CYS A 393 3.74 1.21 -6.91
C CYS A 393 4.21 -0.14 -7.48
N GLN A 394 5.40 -0.62 -7.13
CA GLN A 394 5.89 -1.93 -7.53
C GLN A 394 4.92 -3.06 -7.14
N SER A 395 4.33 -2.99 -5.94
CA SER A 395 3.36 -3.97 -5.48
C SER A 395 2.06 -3.94 -6.29
N ASN A 396 1.59 -2.75 -6.61
CA ASN A 396 0.40 -2.52 -7.43
C ASN A 396 0.60 -2.97 -8.87
N LEU A 397 1.73 -2.62 -9.49
CA LEU A 397 2.09 -3.06 -10.84
C LEU A 397 2.08 -4.58 -10.96
N ARG A 398 2.67 -5.30 -9.98
CA ARG A 398 2.61 -6.77 -9.94
C ARG A 398 1.17 -7.28 -9.86
N ARG A 399 0.33 -6.65 -9.02
CA ARG A 399 -1.09 -7.01 -8.86
C ARG A 399 -1.91 -6.79 -10.13
N TRP A 400 -1.59 -5.73 -10.88
CA TRP A 400 -2.29 -5.37 -12.11
C TRP A 400 -1.69 -6.01 -13.37
N HIS A 401 -0.60 -6.77 -13.21
CA HIS A 401 0.17 -7.36 -14.31
C HIS A 401 0.70 -6.30 -15.30
N LEU A 402 1.07 -5.13 -14.77
CA LEU A 402 1.67 -4.04 -15.52
C LEU A 402 3.19 -4.01 -15.31
N GLN A 403 3.90 -3.45 -16.28
CA GLN A 403 5.32 -3.17 -16.20
C GLN A 403 5.55 -1.66 -16.35
N ALA A 404 6.42 -1.10 -15.53
CA ALA A 404 6.85 0.29 -15.61
C ALA A 404 8.29 0.43 -15.10
N ASP A 405 9.02 1.38 -15.67
CA ASP A 405 10.32 1.79 -15.18
C ASP A 405 10.13 2.82 -14.06
N LEU A 406 10.60 2.51 -12.85
CA LEU A 406 10.40 3.34 -11.66
C LEU A 406 11.73 3.89 -11.12
N PHE A 407 11.74 5.17 -10.81
CA PHE A 407 12.90 5.90 -10.32
C PHE A 407 12.59 6.70 -9.06
N LEU A 408 13.50 6.71 -8.11
CA LEU A 408 13.42 7.55 -6.93
C LEU A 408 14.18 8.85 -7.22
N GLY A 409 13.47 9.97 -7.34
CA GLY A 409 14.06 11.25 -7.74
C GLY A 409 13.11 12.42 -7.56
N ASN A 410 13.60 13.62 -7.88
CA ASN A 410 12.89 14.89 -7.73
C ASN A 410 12.32 15.37 -9.08
N ALA A 411 11.03 15.69 -9.13
CA ALA A 411 10.38 16.25 -10.32
C ALA A 411 10.90 17.65 -10.71
N GLU A 412 11.54 18.36 -9.78
CA GLU A 412 12.22 19.64 -10.03
C GLU A 412 13.60 19.47 -10.72
N SER A 413 14.05 18.21 -10.90
CA SER A 413 15.32 17.89 -11.56
C SER A 413 15.22 16.48 -12.12
N LEU A 414 14.47 16.34 -13.22
CA LEU A 414 14.17 15.05 -13.84
C LEU A 414 15.43 14.41 -14.44
N PRO A 415 15.75 13.18 -14.06
CA PRO A 415 16.98 12.49 -14.51
C PRO A 415 16.82 11.88 -15.91
N PHE A 416 16.25 12.62 -16.84
CA PHE A 416 16.01 12.16 -18.21
C PHE A 416 16.53 13.14 -19.23
N ALA A 417 16.90 12.64 -20.39
CA ALA A 417 17.28 13.45 -21.54
C ALA A 417 16.12 14.34 -22.03
N ASP A 418 16.46 15.42 -22.73
CA ASP A 418 15.47 16.26 -23.38
C ASP A 418 14.65 15.46 -24.41
N SER A 419 13.38 15.82 -24.57
CA SER A 419 12.50 15.26 -25.61
C SER A 419 12.44 13.71 -25.59
N SER A 420 12.29 13.13 -24.41
CA SER A 420 12.30 11.68 -24.19
C SER A 420 10.91 11.03 -24.23
N PHE A 421 9.85 11.77 -23.87
CA PHE A 421 8.51 11.22 -23.65
C PHE A 421 7.47 11.83 -24.58
N ASP A 422 6.56 10.98 -25.09
CA ASP A 422 5.45 11.41 -25.96
C ASP A 422 4.34 12.07 -25.15
N VAL A 423 4.17 11.66 -23.88
CA VAL A 423 3.21 12.24 -22.92
C VAL A 423 3.88 12.39 -21.57
N VAL A 424 3.72 13.57 -20.95
CA VAL A 424 4.20 13.85 -19.60
C VAL A 424 3.05 14.37 -18.76
N PHE A 425 2.85 13.80 -17.57
CA PHE A 425 1.80 14.28 -16.70
C PHE A 425 2.18 14.20 -15.22
N HIS A 426 1.46 15.01 -14.44
CA HIS A 426 1.58 15.11 -12.99
C HIS A 426 0.20 15.07 -12.37
N VAL A 427 0.01 14.26 -11.32
CA VAL A 427 -1.26 14.21 -10.58
C VAL A 427 -1.02 14.26 -9.08
N GLY A 428 -1.45 15.35 -8.45
CA GLY A 428 -1.39 15.55 -7.00
C GLY A 428 -0.03 16.02 -6.48
N GLY A 429 -0.01 17.12 -5.76
CA GLY A 429 1.13 17.58 -4.96
C GLY A 429 2.00 18.66 -5.58
N ILE A 430 1.74 19.17 -6.80
CA ILE A 430 2.58 20.23 -7.40
C ILE A 430 2.59 21.50 -6.55
N ASN A 431 1.49 21.80 -5.86
CA ASN A 431 1.39 22.95 -4.97
C ASN A 431 2.28 22.87 -3.72
N PHE A 432 2.92 21.75 -3.51
CA PHE A 432 3.78 21.48 -2.35
C PHE A 432 5.25 21.24 -2.72
N PHE A 433 5.65 21.57 -3.95
CA PHE A 433 7.03 21.57 -4.40
C PHE A 433 7.78 22.81 -3.87
N ASN A 434 9.10 22.71 -3.77
CA ASN A 434 9.95 23.85 -3.46
C ASN A 434 9.94 24.87 -4.60
N ASP A 435 10.01 24.39 -5.84
CA ASP A 435 10.07 25.20 -7.06
C ASP A 435 9.13 24.63 -8.15
N ARG A 436 7.88 25.14 -8.17
CA ARG A 436 6.87 24.74 -9.16
C ARG A 436 7.27 25.13 -10.59
N VAL A 437 7.92 26.29 -10.75
CA VAL A 437 8.37 26.78 -12.07
C VAL A 437 9.39 25.82 -12.67
N LYS A 438 10.35 25.41 -11.86
CA LYS A 438 11.37 24.46 -12.26
C LYS A 438 10.78 23.11 -12.62
N ALA A 439 9.83 22.60 -11.82
CA ALA A 439 9.15 21.32 -12.10
C ALA A 439 8.39 21.36 -13.43
N ILE A 440 7.65 22.45 -13.72
CA ILE A 440 6.93 22.62 -14.99
C ILE A 440 7.91 22.69 -16.16
N ARG A 441 9.01 23.42 -16.02
CA ARG A 441 10.06 23.50 -17.04
C ARG A 441 10.72 22.14 -17.31
N GLU A 442 10.96 21.35 -16.28
CA GLU A 442 11.47 19.99 -16.41
C GLU A 442 10.48 19.07 -17.15
N MET A 443 9.18 19.14 -16.84
CA MET A 443 8.16 18.41 -17.59
C MET A 443 8.18 18.80 -19.08
N ILE A 444 8.27 20.10 -19.38
CA ILE A 444 8.38 20.61 -20.76
C ILE A 444 9.69 20.16 -21.42
N ARG A 445 10.81 20.18 -20.71
CA ARG A 445 12.12 19.76 -21.24
C ARG A 445 12.11 18.31 -21.70
N VAL A 446 11.61 17.40 -20.87
CA VAL A 446 11.61 15.97 -21.15
C VAL A 446 10.49 15.53 -22.12
N ALA A 447 9.46 16.34 -22.31
CA ALA A 447 8.41 16.11 -23.29
C ALA A 447 8.95 16.34 -24.71
N ARG A 448 8.55 15.49 -25.65
CA ARG A 448 8.85 15.65 -27.08
C ARG A 448 8.14 16.88 -27.68
N PRO A 449 8.67 17.49 -28.75
CA PRO A 449 7.93 18.51 -29.48
C PRO A 449 6.57 17.98 -29.94
N GLY A 450 5.50 18.76 -29.76
CA GLY A 450 4.12 18.37 -30.05
C GLY A 450 3.41 17.61 -28.94
N SER A 451 4.11 17.21 -27.87
CA SER A 451 3.52 16.47 -26.75
C SER A 451 2.48 17.28 -25.97
N ARG A 452 1.42 16.61 -25.53
CA ARG A 452 0.49 17.14 -24.53
C ARG A 452 1.02 16.89 -23.13
N ILE A 453 0.91 17.91 -22.27
CA ILE A 453 1.32 17.88 -20.87
C ILE A 453 0.07 18.14 -20.02
N LEU A 454 -0.09 17.38 -18.93
CA LEU A 454 -1.19 17.55 -17.97
C LEU A 454 -0.63 17.77 -16.57
N ILE A 455 -1.20 18.74 -15.86
CA ILE A 455 -1.02 18.93 -14.42
C ILE A 455 -2.41 18.93 -13.78
N ALA A 456 -2.69 17.93 -12.95
CA ALA A 456 -3.93 17.84 -12.21
C ALA A 456 -3.64 17.78 -10.70
N ASP A 457 -4.37 18.54 -9.90
CA ASP A 457 -4.15 18.59 -8.45
C ASP A 457 -5.43 19.05 -7.74
N GLU A 458 -5.45 18.95 -6.42
CA GLU A 458 -6.56 19.36 -5.59
C GLU A 458 -6.81 20.87 -5.66
N THR A 459 -8.09 21.25 -5.54
CA THR A 459 -8.46 22.64 -5.36
C THR A 459 -8.28 23.09 -3.90
N GLU A 460 -8.13 24.39 -3.67
CA GLU A 460 -8.05 24.98 -2.31
C GLU A 460 -9.27 24.60 -1.46
N GLU A 461 -10.46 24.59 -2.07
CA GLU A 461 -11.70 24.19 -1.40
C GLU A 461 -11.59 22.77 -0.86
N HIS A 462 -11.09 21.82 -1.69
CA HIS A 462 -10.95 20.44 -1.31
C HIS A 462 -9.88 20.24 -0.23
N VAL A 463 -8.74 20.89 -0.35
CA VAL A 463 -7.66 20.82 0.65
C VAL A 463 -8.13 21.32 2.02
N LYS A 464 -8.84 22.45 2.08
CA LYS A 464 -9.42 22.99 3.32
C LYS A 464 -10.49 22.08 3.91
N ALA A 465 -11.37 21.56 3.08
CA ALA A 465 -12.49 20.73 3.53
C ALA A 465 -12.05 19.34 4.02
N SER A 466 -11.01 18.76 3.43
CA SER A 466 -10.59 17.36 3.64
C SER A 466 -9.25 17.24 4.35
N PHE A 467 -8.17 17.76 3.76
CA PHE A 467 -6.81 17.50 4.24
C PHE A 467 -6.46 18.26 5.51
N GLU A 468 -6.87 19.53 5.63
CA GLU A 468 -6.62 20.31 6.84
C GLU A 468 -7.39 19.81 8.06
N ARG A 469 -8.55 19.17 7.84
CA ARG A 469 -9.39 18.62 8.91
C ARG A 469 -8.98 17.21 9.31
N ALA A 470 -8.19 16.53 8.50
CA ALA A 470 -7.79 15.16 8.78
C ALA A 470 -6.91 15.06 10.03
N PRO A 471 -7.21 14.16 10.98
CA PRO A 471 -6.48 14.08 12.27
C PRO A 471 -4.99 13.80 12.11
N ILE A 472 -4.60 12.98 11.12
CA ILE A 472 -3.21 12.53 10.93
C ILE A 472 -2.43 13.51 10.03
N THR A 473 -3.05 13.98 8.96
CA THR A 473 -2.39 14.76 7.91
C THR A 473 -2.59 16.27 8.05
N GLY A 474 -3.61 16.71 8.79
CA GLY A 474 -4.00 18.13 8.87
C GLY A 474 -2.87 19.09 9.25
N GLY A 475 -1.93 18.65 10.11
CA GLY A 475 -0.76 19.46 10.48
C GLY A 475 0.21 19.76 9.33
N TYR A 476 0.16 19.00 8.23
CA TYR A 476 0.97 19.24 7.04
C TYR A 476 0.36 20.29 6.12
N PHE A 477 -0.98 20.40 6.10
CA PHE A 477 -1.73 21.25 5.19
C PHE A 477 -2.24 22.55 5.82
N LYS A 478 -2.26 22.65 7.15
CA LYS A 478 -2.62 23.88 7.87
C LYS A 478 -1.49 24.91 7.81
N ASN A 479 -1.87 26.19 7.96
CA ASN A 479 -0.94 27.35 8.07
C ASN A 479 -0.01 27.49 6.85
N ARG A 480 -0.52 27.24 5.65
CA ARG A 480 0.17 27.55 4.40
C ARG A 480 0.25 29.06 4.21
N LYS A 481 1.37 29.53 3.66
CA LYS A 481 1.55 30.94 3.30
C LYS A 481 0.72 31.32 2.08
N GLU A 482 0.57 30.36 1.12
CA GLU A 482 -0.14 30.57 -0.13
C GLU A 482 -1.27 29.56 -0.28
N PRO A 483 -2.41 29.93 -0.90
CA PRO A 483 -3.47 29.01 -1.24
C PRO A 483 -3.02 28.04 -2.34
N VAL A 484 -3.66 26.87 -2.41
CA VAL A 484 -3.49 25.95 -3.52
C VAL A 484 -4.17 26.54 -4.76
N ALA A 485 -3.44 26.63 -5.85
CA ALA A 485 -3.95 27.19 -7.11
C ALA A 485 -3.39 26.43 -8.32
N ALA A 486 -4.20 26.34 -9.37
CA ALA A 486 -3.73 25.85 -10.66
C ALA A 486 -2.61 26.75 -11.19
N PRO A 487 -1.45 26.19 -11.58
CA PRO A 487 -0.26 26.96 -11.92
C PRO A 487 -0.31 27.52 -13.37
N VAL A 488 -1.43 28.12 -13.78
CA VAL A 488 -1.64 28.64 -15.13
C VAL A 488 -0.60 29.70 -15.47
N ASP A 489 -0.35 30.60 -14.53
CA ASP A 489 0.59 31.72 -14.70
C ASP A 489 2.07 31.26 -14.72
N LEU A 490 2.32 30.02 -14.36
CA LEU A 490 3.67 29.42 -14.38
C LEU A 490 3.96 28.64 -15.68
N VAL A 491 2.92 28.43 -16.51
CA VAL A 491 3.10 27.83 -17.83
C VAL A 491 3.72 28.87 -18.77
N PRO A 492 4.84 28.58 -19.42
CA PRO A 492 5.45 29.52 -20.35
C PRO A 492 4.48 29.93 -21.47
N PRO A 493 4.45 31.23 -21.85
CA PRO A 493 3.48 31.75 -22.80
C PRO A 493 3.61 31.18 -24.22
N GLU A 494 4.75 30.59 -24.55
CA GLU A 494 4.99 29.92 -25.83
C GLU A 494 4.31 28.54 -25.93
N MET A 495 3.76 28.01 -24.84
CA MET A 495 3.01 26.75 -24.88
C MET A 495 1.68 26.94 -25.58
N LEU A 496 1.25 25.92 -26.33
CA LEU A 496 0.04 25.94 -27.13
C LEU A 496 -1.14 25.28 -26.37
N GLU A 497 -2.36 25.61 -26.77
CA GLU A 497 -3.58 24.94 -26.29
C GLU A 497 -3.66 24.90 -24.74
N THR A 498 -3.20 25.96 -24.06
CA THR A 498 -3.32 26.02 -22.59
C THR A 498 -4.77 26.11 -22.18
N HIS A 499 -5.24 25.12 -21.44
CA HIS A 499 -6.63 24.99 -21.00
C HIS A 499 -6.70 24.54 -19.54
N LEU A 500 -7.51 25.22 -18.75
CA LEU A 500 -7.80 24.87 -17.35
C LEU A 500 -9.24 24.41 -17.23
N GLU A 501 -9.43 23.23 -16.68
CA GLU A 501 -10.73 22.68 -16.32
C GLU A 501 -10.84 22.42 -14.83
N ILE A 502 -11.98 22.79 -14.22
CA ILE A 502 -12.30 22.46 -12.83
C ILE A 502 -13.18 21.21 -12.83
N LEU A 503 -12.68 20.16 -12.24
CA LEU A 503 -13.35 18.86 -12.21
C LEU A 503 -14.29 18.77 -11.01
N ASN A 504 -15.58 18.63 -11.32
CA ASN A 504 -16.62 18.41 -10.33
C ASN A 504 -16.75 16.93 -10.00
N VAL A 505 -16.51 16.57 -8.75
CA VAL A 505 -16.59 15.20 -8.25
C VAL A 505 -17.66 15.14 -7.17
N VAL A 506 -18.77 14.46 -7.44
CA VAL A 506 -19.92 14.34 -6.53
C VAL A 506 -20.40 15.71 -6.03
N GLY A 507 -20.67 16.61 -6.98
CA GLY A 507 -21.22 17.94 -6.70
C GLY A 507 -20.25 18.92 -6.02
N LYS A 508 -18.95 18.63 -6.00
CA LYS A 508 -17.91 19.50 -5.40
C LYS A 508 -16.74 19.68 -6.36
N ASN A 509 -16.22 20.89 -6.44
CA ASN A 509 -15.01 21.23 -7.19
C ASN A 509 -13.78 20.72 -6.42
N ARG A 510 -13.38 19.48 -6.66
CA ARG A 510 -12.33 18.81 -5.88
C ARG A 510 -10.97 18.91 -6.50
N PHE A 511 -10.92 18.96 -7.82
CA PHE A 511 -9.70 18.89 -8.60
C PHE A 511 -9.71 19.92 -9.72
N TYR A 512 -8.52 20.28 -10.19
CA TYR A 512 -8.36 20.97 -11.46
C TYR A 512 -7.48 20.14 -12.40
N ALA A 513 -7.64 20.33 -13.70
CA ALA A 513 -6.80 19.78 -14.73
C ALA A 513 -6.33 20.92 -15.65
N LEU A 514 -5.05 21.16 -15.67
CA LEU A 514 -4.37 22.11 -16.55
C LEU A 514 -3.66 21.35 -17.64
N THR A 515 -4.05 21.54 -18.89
CA THR A 515 -3.38 20.95 -20.06
C THR A 515 -2.74 22.02 -20.91
N PHE A 516 -1.65 21.67 -21.54
CA PHE A 516 -0.99 22.49 -22.56
C PHE A 516 -0.15 21.62 -23.49
N ARG A 517 0.25 22.16 -24.62
CA ARG A 517 1.02 21.44 -25.65
C ARG A 517 2.35 22.11 -25.91
N LYS A 518 3.43 21.33 -25.94
CA LYS A 518 4.76 21.80 -26.36
C LYS A 518 4.76 22.04 -27.87
N PRO A 519 5.18 23.24 -28.36
CA PRO A 519 5.25 23.50 -29.79
C PRO A 519 6.17 22.51 -30.54
N ALA A 520 5.81 22.17 -31.77
CA ALA A 520 6.61 21.27 -32.61
C ALA A 520 8.02 21.82 -32.92
N ALA A 521 8.16 23.15 -33.00
CA ALA A 521 9.45 23.85 -33.26
C ALA A 521 10.11 24.35 -31.97
N TYR A 522 9.78 23.80 -30.79
CA TYR A 522 10.34 24.26 -29.50
C TYR A 522 11.82 23.91 -29.37
N SER A 523 12.68 24.96 -29.21
CA SER A 523 14.08 24.80 -28.88
C SER A 523 14.35 25.27 -27.45
N SER A 524 14.84 24.38 -26.59
CA SER A 524 15.17 24.69 -25.18
C SER A 524 16.35 25.70 -25.05
N ARG A 525 17.11 25.94 -26.12
CA ARG A 525 18.23 26.88 -26.11
C ARG A 525 17.83 28.36 -26.14
N ALA A 526 16.64 28.70 -26.65
CA ALA A 526 16.20 30.10 -26.74
C ALA A 526 15.94 30.76 -25.37
N ASN A 527 15.62 29.97 -24.31
CA ASN A 527 15.28 30.50 -22.99
C ASN A 527 16.45 30.70 -22.03
N ALA A 528 17.65 30.18 -22.35
CA ALA A 528 18.84 30.42 -21.52
C ALA A 528 19.42 31.86 -21.74
N GLU A 529 19.10 32.50 -22.84
CA GLU A 529 19.57 33.85 -23.16
C GLU A 529 18.66 34.95 -22.60
N THR A 530 17.37 34.70 -22.49
CA THR A 530 16.41 35.68 -21.94
C THR A 530 16.53 35.85 -20.41
N LEU A 531 17.06 34.85 -19.70
CA LEU A 531 17.33 34.90 -18.26
C LEU A 531 18.66 35.56 -17.88
N LYS A 532 19.52 35.88 -18.85
CA LYS A 532 20.75 36.65 -18.62
C LYS A 532 20.58 38.16 -18.90
N ALA A 533 19.39 38.55 -19.37
CA ALA A 533 19.10 39.94 -19.79
C ALA A 533 17.98 40.60 -18.97
N GLY A 534 17.50 39.99 -17.86
CA GLY A 534 16.49 40.59 -16.98
C GLY A 534 16.98 40.67 -15.54
#